data_1de8f99455f0021ea9badcaba2e88563
#
_entry.id   1de8f99455f0021ea9badcaba2e88563
#
_cell.length_a   1.000
_cell.length_b   1.000
_cell.length_c   1.000
_cell.angle_alpha   90.00
_cell.angle_beta   90.00
_cell.angle_gamma   90.00
#
_symmetry.space_group_name_H-M   'P 1'
#
loop_
_entity.id
_entity.type
_entity.pdbx_description
1 polymer ?
#
loop_
_entity_poly.entity_id
_entity_poly.type
_entity_poly.pdbx_seq_one_letter_code
_entity_poly.pdbx_strand_id
1 'polypeptide(L)'
;MSEPTPAIEIKDLVYAYGRAEAVHGLNLTVPAGCCYGLFGRNGAGKTTTMKCLLNLLRPQRGSVRLFGLDPAKHDVEVKRRLAYVPDYVAFYPWMTVRETLDYLASFRSHWNRDTESNLLDRFQLDPGKRTDALSKGQRTQVALVAAICPEPPLLLLDEPTSGLDPIVRREFIETVIGAYQEGDPGKRTILVSTHLISEFEGLIDEFTIMDGGHDVLTLGADQARGRYQKIRARFAGSVPQAEFPGALHIKRNGRELELIANGGGPEIIEKLRALSPESLSSEALTLEEVFVATLK
;
A
#
# COMPACT_ATOMS: atom_id res chain seq x y z
N MET A 1 -22.05 19.92 -7.46
CA MET A 1 -21.96 18.75 -6.55
C MET A 1 -20.65 18.91 -5.81
N SER A 2 -20.67 18.96 -4.47
CA SER A 2 -19.42 18.99 -3.68
C SER A 2 -18.68 17.68 -3.89
N GLU A 3 -17.37 17.76 -4.13
CA GLU A 3 -16.53 16.56 -4.19
C GLU A 3 -16.67 15.74 -2.89
N PRO A 4 -16.71 14.40 -2.98
CA PRO A 4 -16.81 13.56 -1.81
C PRO A 4 -15.61 13.79 -0.88
N THR A 5 -15.86 13.89 0.43
CA THR A 5 -14.80 14.06 1.42
C THR A 5 -13.84 12.86 1.38
N PRO A 6 -12.53 13.07 1.18
CA PRO A 6 -11.56 11.97 1.15
C PRO A 6 -11.48 11.28 2.54
N ALA A 7 -11.13 9.99 2.53
CA ALA A 7 -10.90 9.24 3.75
C ALA A 7 -9.66 9.76 4.50
N ILE A 8 -8.60 10.14 3.73
CA ILE A 8 -7.37 10.71 4.26
C ILE A 8 -6.97 11.92 3.40
N GLU A 9 -6.62 13.02 4.07
CA GLU A 9 -6.00 14.19 3.45
C GLU A 9 -4.78 14.60 4.26
N ILE A 10 -3.62 14.66 3.62
CA ILE A 10 -2.36 15.16 4.18
C ILE A 10 -1.89 16.30 3.30
N LYS A 11 -1.53 17.43 3.91
CA LYS A 11 -0.98 18.61 3.22
C LYS A 11 0.30 19.07 3.87
N ASP A 12 1.37 19.14 3.09
CA ASP A 12 2.71 19.65 3.47
C ASP A 12 3.22 19.05 4.80
N LEU A 13 3.01 17.75 5.02
CA LEU A 13 3.36 17.06 6.26
C LEU A 13 4.88 17.01 6.42
N VAL A 14 5.38 17.57 7.53
CA VAL A 14 6.79 17.49 7.93
C VAL A 14 6.89 16.86 9.31
N TYR A 15 7.73 15.85 9.43
CA TYR A 15 8.05 15.22 10.70
C TYR A 15 9.51 14.82 10.79
N ALA A 16 10.15 15.13 11.93
CA ALA A 16 11.54 14.76 12.23
C ALA A 16 11.66 14.08 13.61
N TYR A 17 12.50 13.08 13.70
CA TYR A 17 12.99 12.50 14.95
C TYR A 17 14.26 13.23 15.38
N GLY A 18 14.12 14.19 16.28
CA GLY A 18 15.23 15.07 16.64
C GLY A 18 15.72 15.90 15.44
N ARG A 19 16.92 15.59 14.93
CA ARG A 19 17.51 16.28 13.76
C ARG A 19 17.32 15.50 12.45
N ALA A 20 16.82 14.27 12.51
CA ALA A 20 16.62 13.43 11.34
C ALA A 20 15.18 13.60 10.84
N GLU A 21 15.01 14.32 9.75
CA GLU A 21 13.72 14.42 9.09
C GLU A 21 13.34 13.08 8.47
N ALA A 22 12.11 12.65 8.69
CA ALA A 22 11.57 11.39 8.20
C ALA A 22 10.46 11.60 7.16
N VAL A 23 9.79 12.76 7.20
CA VAL A 23 8.78 13.18 6.21
C VAL A 23 9.01 14.64 5.89
N HIS A 24 9.06 15.00 4.60
CA HIS A 24 9.53 16.27 4.08
C HIS A 24 8.49 16.95 3.17
N GLY A 25 7.36 17.38 3.73
CA GLY A 25 6.32 18.08 2.95
C GLY A 25 5.45 17.15 2.14
N LEU A 26 5.15 15.94 2.66
CA LEU A 26 4.30 14.96 2.02
C LEU A 26 2.89 15.50 1.78
N ASN A 27 2.39 15.31 0.55
CA ASN A 27 1.00 15.52 0.17
C ASN A 27 0.38 14.18 -0.22
N LEU A 28 -0.77 13.84 0.38
CA LEU A 28 -1.46 12.59 0.13
C LEU A 28 -2.96 12.78 0.25
N THR A 29 -3.70 12.38 -0.77
CA THR A 29 -5.15 12.32 -0.73
C THR A 29 -5.60 10.91 -1.05
N VAL A 30 -6.32 10.27 -0.12
CA VAL A 30 -6.88 8.93 -0.30
C VAL A 30 -8.40 9.08 -0.43
N PRO A 31 -8.99 8.79 -1.60
CA PRO A 31 -10.43 8.81 -1.78
C PRO A 31 -11.11 7.81 -0.84
N ALA A 32 -12.36 8.11 -0.45
CA ALA A 32 -13.16 7.14 0.27
C ALA A 32 -13.56 5.98 -0.64
N GLY A 33 -13.57 4.76 -0.10
CA GLY A 33 -14.00 3.57 -0.82
C GLY A 33 -12.97 2.97 -1.78
N CYS A 34 -11.69 3.32 -1.68
CA CYS A 34 -10.63 2.73 -2.50
C CYS A 34 -9.61 1.93 -1.68
N CYS A 35 -8.91 1.04 -2.36
CA CYS A 35 -7.70 0.41 -1.87
C CYS A 35 -6.48 1.19 -2.36
N TYR A 36 -5.78 1.85 -1.44
CA TYR A 36 -4.70 2.77 -1.74
C TYR A 36 -3.34 2.23 -1.30
N GLY A 37 -2.36 2.26 -2.20
CA GLY A 37 -0.98 1.85 -1.94
C GLY A 37 -0.09 3.04 -1.55
N LEU A 38 0.58 2.95 -0.40
CA LEU A 38 1.68 3.85 -0.04
C LEU A 38 2.99 3.07 -0.18
N PHE A 39 3.63 3.18 -1.36
CA PHE A 39 4.81 2.41 -1.71
C PHE A 39 6.09 3.17 -1.41
N GLY A 40 7.13 2.46 -1.01
CA GLY A 40 8.42 3.09 -0.75
C GLY A 40 9.42 2.12 -0.14
N ARG A 41 10.69 2.43 -0.28
CA ARG A 41 11.76 1.66 0.36
C ARG A 41 11.67 1.75 1.89
N ASN A 42 12.39 0.87 2.58
CA ASN A 42 12.56 1.01 4.03
C ASN A 42 13.22 2.35 4.35
N GLY A 43 12.66 3.07 5.31
CA GLY A 43 13.12 4.43 5.65
C GLY A 43 12.49 5.57 4.82
N ALA A 44 11.62 5.28 3.84
CA ALA A 44 10.96 6.33 3.03
C ALA A 44 9.96 7.22 3.81
N GLY A 45 9.64 6.90 5.07
CA GLY A 45 8.72 7.70 5.89
C GLY A 45 7.32 7.10 6.04
N LYS A 46 7.01 5.95 5.44
CA LYS A 46 5.68 5.31 5.44
C LYS A 46 5.11 5.11 6.84
N THR A 47 5.81 4.37 7.70
CA THR A 47 5.39 4.13 9.10
C THR A 47 5.28 5.43 9.91
N THR A 48 6.13 6.41 9.65
CA THR A 48 6.04 7.74 10.28
C THR A 48 4.77 8.44 9.87
N THR A 49 4.40 8.40 8.60
CA THR A 49 3.14 8.92 8.07
C THR A 49 1.95 8.22 8.72
N MET A 50 1.95 6.88 8.81
CA MET A 50 0.90 6.12 9.50
C MET A 50 0.75 6.56 10.97
N LYS A 51 1.86 6.76 11.68
CA LYS A 51 1.83 7.23 13.08
C LYS A 51 1.29 8.66 13.21
N CYS A 52 1.51 9.53 12.22
CA CYS A 52 0.90 10.86 12.17
C CYS A 52 -0.62 10.77 11.94
N LEU A 53 -1.11 9.89 11.04
CA LEU A 53 -2.53 9.61 10.83
C LEU A 53 -3.22 9.15 12.13
N LEU A 54 -2.54 8.32 12.92
CA LEU A 54 -3.03 7.78 14.19
C LEU A 54 -2.92 8.76 15.37
N ASN A 55 -2.42 10.00 15.15
CA ASN A 55 -2.11 10.96 16.21
C ASN A 55 -1.13 10.41 17.28
N LEU A 56 -0.31 9.42 16.91
CA LEU A 56 0.78 8.91 17.75
C LEU A 56 2.04 9.80 17.65
N LEU A 57 2.18 10.51 16.52
CA LEU A 57 3.20 11.51 16.29
C LEU A 57 2.51 12.81 15.84
N ARG A 58 2.96 13.94 16.40
CA ARG A 58 2.46 15.27 16.02
C ARG A 58 3.37 15.88 14.97
N PRO A 59 2.86 16.20 13.77
CA PRO A 59 3.64 16.90 12.75
C PRO A 59 4.21 18.21 13.25
N GLN A 60 5.42 18.55 12.84
CA GLN A 60 5.99 19.87 13.08
C GLN A 60 5.41 20.93 12.14
N ARG A 61 4.98 20.49 10.92
CA ARG A 61 4.32 21.35 9.93
C ARG A 61 3.34 20.54 9.10
N GLY A 62 2.43 21.23 8.45
CA GLY A 62 1.39 20.64 7.62
C GLY A 62 0.14 20.28 8.41
N SER A 63 -0.74 19.54 7.76
CA SER A 63 -2.02 19.11 8.35
C SER A 63 -2.37 17.70 7.93
N VAL A 64 -3.09 17.02 8.84
CA VAL A 64 -3.65 15.69 8.63
C VAL A 64 -5.15 15.76 8.89
N ARG A 65 -5.95 15.18 8.00
CA ARG A 65 -7.38 15.02 8.18
C ARG A 65 -7.80 13.59 7.82
N LEU A 66 -8.68 13.04 8.63
CA LEU A 66 -9.33 11.76 8.39
C LEU A 66 -10.84 12.00 8.32
N PHE A 67 -11.45 11.69 7.18
CA PHE A 67 -12.87 12.02 6.94
C PHE A 67 -13.22 13.50 7.21
N GLY A 68 -12.28 14.42 6.87
CA GLY A 68 -12.40 15.85 7.14
C GLY A 68 -12.07 16.27 8.56
N LEU A 69 -11.88 15.34 9.51
CA LEU A 69 -11.61 15.61 10.92
C LEU A 69 -10.09 15.68 11.18
N ASP A 70 -9.69 16.63 12.02
CA ASP A 70 -8.32 16.72 12.55
C ASP A 70 -8.15 15.72 13.71
N PRO A 71 -7.28 14.68 13.56
CA PRO A 71 -7.12 13.67 14.60
C PRO A 71 -6.56 14.23 15.92
N ALA A 72 -5.87 15.36 15.91
CA ALA A 72 -5.40 15.99 17.13
C ALA A 72 -6.53 16.64 17.96
N LYS A 73 -7.66 16.97 17.32
CA LYS A 73 -8.83 17.58 17.96
C LYS A 73 -9.96 16.59 18.19
N HIS A 74 -10.07 15.58 17.35
CA HIS A 74 -11.17 14.60 17.31
C HIS A 74 -10.67 13.16 17.48
N ASP A 75 -9.67 12.94 18.34
CA ASP A 75 -8.94 11.67 18.47
C ASP A 75 -9.86 10.45 18.66
N VAL A 76 -10.81 10.53 19.57
CA VAL A 76 -11.75 9.43 19.87
C VAL A 76 -12.68 9.16 18.69
N GLU A 77 -13.21 10.20 18.04
CA GLU A 77 -14.11 10.05 16.90
C GLU A 77 -13.40 9.43 15.72
N VAL A 78 -12.20 9.90 15.40
CA VAL A 78 -11.35 9.35 14.33
C VAL A 78 -11.00 7.89 14.61
N LYS A 79 -10.54 7.55 15.83
CA LYS A 79 -10.15 6.19 16.20
C LYS A 79 -11.31 5.19 16.18
N ARG A 80 -12.55 5.64 16.38
CA ARG A 80 -13.74 4.79 16.21
C ARG A 80 -13.99 4.41 14.75
N ARG A 81 -13.51 5.22 13.79
CA ARG A 81 -13.75 5.06 12.36
C ARG A 81 -12.59 4.37 11.64
N LEU A 82 -11.52 3.98 12.34
CA LEU A 82 -10.39 3.30 11.75
C LEU A 82 -9.95 2.08 12.56
N ALA A 83 -9.29 1.15 11.88
CA ALA A 83 -8.47 0.12 12.52
C ALA A 83 -7.05 0.14 11.92
N TYR A 84 -6.09 -0.38 12.66
CA TYR A 84 -4.69 -0.36 12.29
C TYR A 84 -4.02 -1.71 12.59
N VAL A 85 -3.32 -2.23 11.60
CA VAL A 85 -2.42 -3.38 11.74
C VAL A 85 -0.99 -2.88 11.58
N PRO A 86 -0.18 -2.86 12.65
CA PRO A 86 1.20 -2.42 12.61
C PRO A 86 2.13 -3.49 12.00
N ASP A 87 3.30 -3.08 11.50
CA ASP A 87 4.38 -4.00 11.08
C ASP A 87 4.84 -4.90 12.24
N TYR A 88 4.95 -4.35 13.44
CA TYR A 88 5.27 -5.12 14.65
C TYR A 88 4.07 -5.21 15.58
N VAL A 89 3.50 -6.41 15.66
CA VAL A 89 2.35 -6.72 16.52
C VAL A 89 2.83 -7.18 17.90
N ALA A 90 2.46 -6.45 18.95
CA ALA A 90 2.69 -6.82 20.33
C ALA A 90 1.36 -6.91 21.10
N PHE A 91 1.15 -8.03 21.77
CA PHE A 91 0.04 -8.25 22.71
C PHE A 91 0.58 -8.43 24.12
N TYR A 92 -0.27 -8.36 25.12
CA TYR A 92 0.09 -8.71 26.49
C TYR A 92 0.42 -10.21 26.56
N PRO A 93 1.65 -10.60 26.92
CA PRO A 93 2.13 -11.98 26.78
C PRO A 93 1.38 -13.00 27.62
N TRP A 94 0.72 -12.56 28.69
CA TRP A 94 -0.07 -13.42 29.59
C TRP A 94 -1.51 -13.66 29.12
N MET A 95 -2.00 -12.90 28.16
CA MET A 95 -3.35 -13.05 27.62
C MET A 95 -3.41 -14.18 26.60
N THR A 96 -4.52 -14.88 26.55
CA THR A 96 -4.89 -15.77 25.45
C THR A 96 -5.36 -14.97 24.23
N VAL A 97 -5.49 -15.61 23.08
CA VAL A 97 -6.09 -15.00 21.87
C VAL A 97 -7.50 -14.50 22.18
N ARG A 98 -8.33 -15.31 22.88
CA ARG A 98 -9.69 -14.94 23.29
C ARG A 98 -9.70 -13.67 24.15
N GLU A 99 -8.93 -13.69 25.23
CA GLU A 99 -8.84 -12.54 26.14
C GLU A 99 -8.33 -11.29 25.45
N THR A 100 -7.39 -11.43 24.51
CA THR A 100 -6.88 -10.32 23.71
C THR A 100 -7.97 -9.73 22.81
N LEU A 101 -8.73 -10.56 22.09
CA LEU A 101 -9.83 -10.10 21.24
C LEU A 101 -10.95 -9.48 22.07
N ASP A 102 -11.32 -10.05 23.21
CA ASP A 102 -12.32 -9.49 24.11
C ASP A 102 -11.88 -8.14 24.70
N TYR A 103 -10.60 -8.02 25.08
CA TYR A 103 -10.01 -6.76 25.53
C TYR A 103 -10.09 -5.68 24.42
N LEU A 104 -9.69 -6.01 23.19
CA LEU A 104 -9.76 -5.07 22.07
C LEU A 104 -11.20 -4.73 21.68
N ALA A 105 -12.12 -5.68 21.74
CA ALA A 105 -13.54 -5.48 21.50
C ALA A 105 -14.16 -4.49 22.49
N SER A 106 -13.69 -4.46 23.75
CA SER A 106 -14.23 -3.57 24.81
C SER A 106 -14.06 -2.08 24.48
N PHE A 107 -13.15 -1.70 23.58
CA PHE A 107 -12.96 -0.33 23.11
C PHE A 107 -13.79 0.04 21.89
N ARG A 108 -14.56 -0.91 21.34
CA ARG A 108 -15.33 -0.74 20.11
C ARG A 108 -16.83 -0.66 20.38
N SER A 109 -17.52 0.22 19.67
CA SER A 109 -18.99 0.32 19.74
C SER A 109 -19.68 -0.81 18.97
N HIS A 110 -18.98 -1.40 18.01
CA HIS A 110 -19.42 -2.54 17.20
C HIS A 110 -18.30 -3.57 17.13
N TRP A 111 -18.69 -4.85 17.19
CA TRP A 111 -17.79 -5.99 17.02
C TRP A 111 -18.57 -7.19 16.50
N ASN A 112 -18.23 -7.64 15.31
CA ASN A 112 -18.88 -8.76 14.65
C ASN A 112 -18.28 -10.08 15.13
N ARG A 113 -19.00 -10.81 16.01
CA ARG A 113 -18.55 -12.08 16.59
C ARG A 113 -18.59 -13.24 15.59
N ASP A 114 -19.48 -13.19 14.61
CA ASP A 114 -19.55 -14.22 13.56
C ASP A 114 -18.32 -14.12 12.65
N THR A 115 -17.95 -12.89 12.25
CA THR A 115 -16.70 -12.62 11.52
C THR A 115 -15.49 -13.05 12.33
N GLU A 116 -15.46 -12.79 13.64
CA GLU A 116 -14.38 -13.22 14.53
C GLU A 116 -14.24 -14.75 14.51
N SER A 117 -15.34 -15.48 14.72
CA SER A 117 -15.33 -16.95 14.73
C SER A 117 -14.84 -17.52 13.40
N ASN A 118 -15.39 -17.01 12.29
CA ASN A 118 -15.02 -17.45 10.94
C ASN A 118 -13.53 -17.22 10.64
N LEU A 119 -12.97 -16.08 11.07
CA LEU A 119 -11.56 -15.77 10.86
C LEU A 119 -10.64 -16.59 11.77
N LEU A 120 -11.03 -16.86 13.01
CA LEU A 120 -10.28 -17.75 13.90
C LEU A 120 -10.20 -19.17 13.33
N ASP A 121 -11.32 -19.68 12.81
CA ASP A 121 -11.38 -20.99 12.18
C ASP A 121 -10.55 -21.03 10.88
N ARG A 122 -10.69 -20.02 10.03
CA ARG A 122 -9.94 -19.89 8.76
C ARG A 122 -8.43 -19.88 9.00
N PHE A 123 -7.95 -19.12 9.98
CA PHE A 123 -6.53 -19.02 10.33
C PHE A 123 -6.05 -20.14 11.26
N GLN A 124 -6.92 -21.07 11.64
CA GLN A 124 -6.63 -22.15 12.58
C GLN A 124 -6.00 -21.63 13.87
N LEU A 125 -6.52 -20.50 14.37
CA LEU A 125 -6.05 -19.88 15.61
C LEU A 125 -6.80 -20.49 16.80
N ASP A 126 -6.04 -21.10 17.73
CA ASP A 126 -6.60 -21.59 19.01
C ASP A 126 -6.90 -20.40 19.93
N PRO A 127 -8.19 -20.13 20.27
CA PRO A 127 -8.55 -19.05 21.17
C PRO A 127 -7.97 -19.17 22.58
N GLY A 128 -7.64 -20.37 23.02
CA GLY A 128 -7.03 -20.64 24.33
C GLY A 128 -5.52 -20.47 24.36
N LYS A 129 -4.87 -20.36 23.20
CA LYS A 129 -3.42 -20.22 23.12
C LYS A 129 -2.97 -18.85 23.60
N ARG A 130 -1.89 -18.82 24.42
CA ARG A 130 -1.31 -17.55 24.89
C ARG A 130 -0.60 -16.81 23.78
N THR A 131 -0.64 -15.48 23.82
CA THR A 131 -0.05 -14.62 22.78
C THR A 131 1.46 -14.67 22.72
N ASP A 132 2.15 -14.99 23.84
CA ASP A 132 3.61 -15.21 23.85
C ASP A 132 4.03 -16.46 23.08
N ALA A 133 3.15 -17.47 22.99
CA ALA A 133 3.37 -18.71 22.26
C ALA A 133 3.02 -18.65 20.77
N LEU A 134 2.49 -17.51 20.27
CA LEU A 134 2.15 -17.32 18.87
C LEU A 134 3.39 -17.05 18.01
N SER A 135 3.43 -17.60 16.80
CA SER A 135 4.38 -17.18 15.76
C SER A 135 4.16 -15.73 15.34
N LYS A 136 5.11 -15.12 14.62
CA LYS A 136 4.92 -13.76 14.04
C LYS A 136 3.67 -13.74 13.17
N GLY A 137 3.50 -14.73 12.28
CA GLY A 137 2.34 -14.84 11.40
C GLY A 137 1.01 -14.93 12.17
N GLN A 138 0.95 -15.78 13.18
CA GLN A 138 -0.24 -15.91 14.02
C GLN A 138 -0.58 -14.60 14.76
N ARG A 139 0.41 -13.86 15.25
CA ARG A 139 0.16 -12.53 15.86
C ARG A 139 -0.42 -11.55 14.84
N THR A 140 0.12 -11.53 13.62
CA THR A 140 -0.40 -10.68 12.55
C THR A 140 -1.82 -11.08 12.16
N GLN A 141 -2.13 -12.38 12.09
CA GLN A 141 -3.50 -12.85 11.86
C GLN A 141 -4.46 -12.43 12.97
N VAL A 142 -4.08 -12.55 14.26
CA VAL A 142 -4.89 -12.04 15.40
C VAL A 142 -5.11 -10.52 15.30
N ALA A 143 -4.08 -9.77 14.92
CA ALA A 143 -4.22 -8.32 14.71
C ALA A 143 -5.17 -7.99 13.55
N LEU A 144 -5.17 -8.79 12.48
CA LEU A 144 -6.10 -8.64 11.37
C LEU A 144 -7.54 -8.95 11.80
N VAL A 145 -7.77 -10.03 12.56
CA VAL A 145 -9.09 -10.33 13.16
C VAL A 145 -9.59 -9.12 13.95
N ALA A 146 -8.74 -8.59 14.85
CA ALA A 146 -9.08 -7.44 15.68
C ALA A 146 -9.32 -6.15 14.86
N ALA A 147 -8.75 -6.03 13.68
CA ALA A 147 -8.93 -4.88 12.80
C ALA A 147 -10.19 -4.98 11.93
N ILE A 148 -10.59 -6.20 11.53
CA ILE A 148 -11.75 -6.43 10.66
C ILE A 148 -13.06 -6.49 11.44
N CYS A 149 -13.09 -7.13 12.61
CA CYS A 149 -14.31 -7.36 13.39
C CYS A 149 -15.09 -6.08 13.79
N PRO A 150 -14.45 -4.90 14.01
CA PRO A 150 -15.16 -3.64 14.23
C PRO A 150 -15.82 -3.07 12.96
N GLU A 151 -15.57 -3.64 11.79
CA GLU A 151 -16.06 -3.16 10.47
C GLU A 151 -15.77 -1.67 10.21
N PRO A 152 -14.51 -1.23 10.37
CA PRO A 152 -14.18 0.18 10.25
C PRO A 152 -14.29 0.67 8.80
N PRO A 153 -14.72 1.93 8.57
CA PRO A 153 -14.69 2.53 7.23
C PRO A 153 -13.27 2.77 6.70
N LEU A 154 -12.24 2.77 7.57
CA LEU A 154 -10.82 2.89 7.16
C LEU A 154 -9.97 1.82 7.84
N LEU A 155 -9.25 1.05 7.03
CA LEU A 155 -8.26 0.08 7.47
C LEU A 155 -6.86 0.55 7.07
N LEU A 156 -5.98 0.72 8.06
CA LEU A 156 -4.59 1.07 7.87
C LEU A 156 -3.73 -0.19 8.08
N LEU A 157 -2.92 -0.55 7.08
CA LEU A 157 -2.05 -1.73 7.10
C LEU A 157 -0.59 -1.26 6.89
N ASP A 158 0.27 -1.45 7.89
CA ASP A 158 1.67 -1.03 7.83
C ASP A 158 2.58 -2.24 7.69
N GLU A 159 3.17 -2.45 6.50
CA GLU A 159 4.00 -3.60 6.12
C GLU A 159 3.39 -4.96 6.55
N PRO A 160 2.10 -5.21 6.29
CA PRO A 160 1.34 -6.26 6.97
C PRO A 160 1.79 -7.68 6.65
N THR A 161 2.48 -7.88 5.53
CA THR A 161 2.95 -9.20 5.07
C THR A 161 4.46 -9.39 5.25
N SER A 162 5.15 -8.38 5.79
CA SER A 162 6.60 -8.40 6.00
C SER A 162 7.03 -9.54 6.92
N GLY A 163 7.90 -10.42 6.40
CA GLY A 163 8.43 -11.57 7.16
C GLY A 163 7.42 -12.66 7.47
N LEU A 164 6.28 -12.69 6.79
CA LEU A 164 5.36 -13.82 6.80
C LEU A 164 5.82 -14.88 5.79
N ASP A 165 5.54 -16.15 6.11
CA ASP A 165 5.70 -17.22 5.12
C ASP A 165 4.65 -17.08 3.98
N PRO A 166 4.90 -17.66 2.81
CA PRO A 166 4.06 -17.45 1.63
C PRO A 166 2.60 -17.89 1.82
N ILE A 167 2.31 -18.91 2.64
CA ILE A 167 0.96 -19.42 2.87
C ILE A 167 0.17 -18.42 3.72
N VAL A 168 0.72 -18.05 4.88
CA VAL A 168 0.10 -17.07 5.80
C VAL A 168 -0.10 -15.71 5.11
N ARG A 169 0.87 -15.29 4.30
CA ARG A 169 0.80 -14.07 3.50
C ARG A 169 -0.39 -14.10 2.54
N ARG A 170 -0.56 -15.18 1.79
CA ARG A 170 -1.67 -15.34 0.87
C ARG A 170 -3.03 -15.32 1.58
N GLU A 171 -3.15 -16.06 2.69
CA GLU A 171 -4.36 -16.07 3.51
C GLU A 171 -4.70 -14.68 4.06
N PHE A 172 -3.68 -13.91 4.49
CA PHE A 172 -3.82 -12.52 4.95
C PHE A 172 -4.42 -11.65 3.84
N ILE A 173 -3.84 -11.69 2.64
CA ILE A 173 -4.28 -10.88 1.50
C ILE A 173 -5.69 -11.26 1.08
N GLU A 174 -6.01 -12.55 0.95
CA GLU A 174 -7.35 -13.03 0.61
C GLU A 174 -8.40 -12.60 1.65
N THR A 175 -8.01 -12.54 2.93
CA THR A 175 -8.89 -12.06 4.00
C THR A 175 -9.14 -10.55 3.90
N VAL A 176 -8.11 -9.77 3.58
CA VAL A 176 -8.24 -8.32 3.35
C VAL A 176 -9.15 -8.06 2.14
N ILE A 177 -8.97 -8.84 1.04
CA ILE A 177 -9.84 -8.78 -0.15
C ILE A 177 -11.29 -9.05 0.22
N GLY A 178 -11.56 -10.16 0.93
CA GLY A 178 -12.90 -10.52 1.37
C GLY A 178 -13.54 -9.41 2.21
N ALA A 179 -12.83 -8.90 3.21
CA ALA A 179 -13.31 -7.82 4.06
C ALA A 179 -13.60 -6.51 3.28
N TYR A 180 -12.87 -6.26 2.19
CA TYR A 180 -13.09 -5.11 1.30
C TYR A 180 -14.31 -5.32 0.38
N GLN A 181 -14.49 -6.54 -0.13
CA GLN A 181 -15.53 -6.87 -1.12
C GLN A 181 -16.89 -7.22 -0.50
N GLU A 182 -16.92 -7.84 0.69
CA GLU A 182 -18.16 -8.27 1.38
C GLU A 182 -18.99 -7.12 1.95
N GLY A 183 -18.42 -5.89 1.96
CA GLY A 183 -19.16 -4.67 2.30
C GLY A 183 -19.85 -4.07 1.07
N ASP A 184 -20.64 -3.02 1.32
CA ASP A 184 -21.19 -2.19 0.24
C ASP A 184 -20.00 -1.59 -0.56
N PRO A 185 -19.89 -1.85 -1.88
CA PRO A 185 -18.79 -1.33 -2.69
C PRO A 185 -18.65 0.19 -2.50
N GLY A 186 -17.43 0.65 -2.19
CA GLY A 186 -17.17 2.07 -1.92
C GLY A 186 -17.37 2.54 -0.47
N LYS A 187 -17.73 1.66 0.47
CA LYS A 187 -17.85 2.05 1.90
C LYS A 187 -16.57 1.87 2.72
N ARG A 188 -15.71 0.94 2.34
CA ARG A 188 -14.46 0.67 3.07
C ARG A 188 -13.27 1.19 2.29
N THR A 189 -12.39 1.87 2.99
CA THR A 189 -11.12 2.35 2.45
C THR A 189 -9.99 1.56 3.09
N ILE A 190 -9.03 1.15 2.28
CA ILE A 190 -7.80 0.51 2.77
C ILE A 190 -6.61 1.37 2.36
N LEU A 191 -5.74 1.69 3.31
CA LEU A 191 -4.41 2.21 3.03
C LEU A 191 -3.38 1.16 3.43
N VAL A 192 -2.69 0.60 2.44
CA VAL A 192 -1.58 -0.33 2.68
C VAL A 192 -0.24 0.33 2.43
N SER A 193 0.62 0.37 3.44
CA SER A 193 2.01 0.78 3.30
C SER A 193 2.87 -0.45 3.12
N THR A 194 3.59 -0.54 2.00
CA THR A 194 4.44 -1.69 1.74
C THR A 194 5.58 -1.39 0.75
N HIS A 195 6.62 -2.19 0.83
CA HIS A 195 7.66 -2.31 -0.20
C HIS A 195 7.47 -3.58 -1.06
N LEU A 196 6.54 -4.48 -0.69
CA LEU A 196 6.19 -5.74 -1.37
C LEU A 196 4.95 -5.51 -2.27
N ILE A 197 5.13 -4.71 -3.32
CA ILE A 197 4.04 -4.16 -4.14
C ILE A 197 3.27 -5.25 -4.87
N SER A 198 3.98 -6.24 -5.44
CA SER A 198 3.40 -7.35 -6.21
C SER A 198 2.34 -8.15 -5.43
N GLU A 199 2.42 -8.15 -4.10
CA GLU A 199 1.46 -8.87 -3.26
C GLU A 199 0.07 -8.22 -3.25
N PHE A 200 0.02 -6.89 -3.32
CA PHE A 200 -1.21 -6.11 -3.27
C PHE A 200 -1.64 -5.55 -4.63
N GLU A 201 -0.87 -5.79 -5.70
CA GLU A 201 -1.07 -5.17 -7.02
C GLU A 201 -2.49 -5.36 -7.57
N GLY A 202 -3.09 -6.54 -7.34
CA GLY A 202 -4.45 -6.85 -7.80
C GLY A 202 -5.57 -6.13 -7.04
N LEU A 203 -5.24 -5.47 -5.91
CA LEU A 203 -6.19 -4.77 -5.04
C LEU A 203 -6.11 -3.26 -5.18
N ILE A 204 -4.95 -2.73 -5.59
CA ILE A 204 -4.67 -1.31 -5.56
C ILE A 204 -5.42 -0.59 -6.68
N ASP A 205 -6.23 0.38 -6.30
CA ASP A 205 -6.91 1.30 -7.21
C ASP A 205 -6.03 2.52 -7.53
N GLU A 206 -5.41 3.09 -6.49
CA GLU A 206 -4.52 4.25 -6.58
C GLU A 206 -3.32 4.07 -5.66
N PHE A 207 -2.21 4.71 -5.97
CA PHE A 207 -1.00 4.64 -5.15
C PHE A 207 -0.16 5.90 -5.18
N THR A 208 0.63 6.07 -4.12
CA THR A 208 1.72 7.05 -4.03
C THR A 208 3.04 6.32 -3.78
N ILE A 209 4.07 6.67 -4.53
CA ILE A 209 5.45 6.27 -4.28
C ILE A 209 6.10 7.33 -3.41
N MET A 210 6.63 6.90 -2.26
CA MET A 210 7.44 7.73 -1.37
C MET A 210 8.91 7.37 -1.48
N ASP A 211 9.76 8.39 -1.54
CA ASP A 211 11.21 8.24 -1.39
C ASP A 211 11.79 9.42 -0.63
N GLY A 212 12.73 9.15 0.29
CA GLY A 212 13.38 10.19 1.10
C GLY A 212 12.39 11.12 1.82
N GLY A 213 11.22 10.66 2.23
CA GLY A 213 10.22 11.46 2.94
C GLY A 213 9.28 12.29 2.07
N HIS A 214 9.40 12.21 0.73
CA HIS A 214 8.58 12.94 -0.24
C HIS A 214 7.65 12.00 -1.02
N ASP A 215 6.55 12.54 -1.52
CA ASP A 215 5.74 11.91 -2.58
C ASP A 215 6.42 12.16 -3.95
N VAL A 216 6.84 11.08 -4.59
CA VAL A 216 7.54 11.15 -5.89
C VAL A 216 6.58 10.97 -7.06
N LEU A 217 5.59 10.09 -6.91
CA LEU A 217 4.62 9.77 -7.93
C LEU A 217 3.30 9.38 -7.28
N THR A 218 2.19 9.96 -7.76
CA THR A 218 0.83 9.55 -7.40
C THR A 218 0.04 9.28 -8.67
N LEU A 219 -0.55 8.07 -8.80
CA LEU A 219 -1.32 7.64 -9.96
C LEU A 219 -2.39 6.61 -9.59
N GLY A 220 -3.44 6.54 -10.40
CA GLY A 220 -4.31 5.37 -10.47
C GLY A 220 -3.57 4.16 -11.06
N ALA A 221 -3.87 2.95 -10.58
CA ALA A 221 -3.21 1.72 -11.05
C ALA A 221 -3.43 1.50 -12.56
N ASP A 222 -4.64 1.71 -13.06
CA ASP A 222 -4.94 1.58 -14.48
C ASP A 222 -4.24 2.65 -15.32
N GLN A 223 -4.14 3.88 -14.79
CA GLN A 223 -3.37 4.95 -15.46
C GLN A 223 -1.89 4.58 -15.53
N ALA A 224 -1.33 3.99 -14.49
CA ALA A 224 0.06 3.53 -14.50
C ALA A 224 0.29 2.44 -15.55
N ARG A 225 -0.59 1.43 -15.62
CA ARG A 225 -0.54 0.35 -16.64
C ARG A 225 -0.69 0.88 -18.07
N GLY A 226 -1.52 1.90 -18.29
CA GLY A 226 -1.67 2.53 -19.61
C GLY A 226 -0.49 3.43 -19.98
N ARG A 227 0.16 4.06 -19.01
CA ARG A 227 1.21 5.05 -19.21
C ARG A 227 2.62 4.43 -19.33
N TYR A 228 2.91 3.40 -18.52
CA TYR A 228 4.22 2.78 -18.46
C TYR A 228 4.25 1.49 -19.27
N GLN A 229 5.17 1.43 -20.25
CA GLN A 229 5.32 0.29 -21.14
C GLN A 229 6.76 -0.15 -21.20
N LYS A 230 6.99 -1.46 -21.14
CA LYS A 230 8.27 -2.10 -21.46
C LYS A 230 8.25 -2.51 -22.91
N ILE A 231 9.15 -1.96 -23.69
CA ILE A 231 9.28 -2.22 -25.11
C ILE A 231 10.59 -2.95 -25.34
N ARG A 232 10.52 -4.09 -26.01
CA ARG A 232 11.69 -4.89 -26.40
C ARG A 232 11.76 -5.03 -27.90
N ALA A 233 12.96 -4.78 -28.45
CA ALA A 233 13.24 -4.96 -29.87
C ALA A 233 14.53 -5.78 -30.04
N ARG A 234 14.54 -6.71 -31.01
CA ARG A 234 15.73 -7.48 -31.39
C ARG A 234 16.07 -7.20 -32.84
N PHE A 235 17.34 -7.00 -33.14
CA PHE A 235 17.85 -6.65 -34.46
C PHE A 235 18.72 -7.75 -34.99
N ALA A 236 18.81 -7.87 -36.34
CA ALA A 236 19.67 -8.82 -37.03
C ALA A 236 21.17 -8.57 -36.75
N GLY A 237 21.54 -7.31 -36.54
CA GLY A 237 22.87 -6.85 -36.17
C GLY A 237 22.94 -6.15 -34.84
N SER A 238 23.86 -5.23 -34.65
CA SER A 238 23.93 -4.39 -33.46
C SER A 238 22.74 -3.45 -33.39
N VAL A 239 22.31 -3.11 -32.15
CA VAL A 239 21.24 -2.13 -31.91
C VAL A 239 21.60 -0.80 -32.56
N PRO A 240 20.69 -0.21 -33.41
CA PRO A 240 20.94 1.08 -34.01
C PRO A 240 21.12 2.19 -32.95
N GLN A 241 22.01 3.13 -33.26
CA GLN A 241 22.23 4.31 -32.46
C GLN A 241 21.07 5.30 -32.74
N ALA A 242 19.98 5.19 -31.96
CA ALA A 242 18.82 6.07 -32.05
C ALA A 242 18.45 6.62 -30.68
N GLU A 243 17.94 7.83 -30.65
CA GLU A 243 17.37 8.46 -29.47
C GLU A 243 15.86 8.15 -29.38
N PHE A 244 15.38 7.90 -28.18
CA PHE A 244 13.98 7.61 -27.92
C PHE A 244 13.46 8.61 -26.87
N PRO A 245 12.99 9.81 -27.29
CA PRO A 245 12.40 10.78 -26.37
C PRO A 245 11.22 10.14 -25.62
N GLY A 246 11.13 10.38 -24.30
CA GLY A 246 10.10 9.78 -23.46
C GLY A 246 10.46 8.39 -22.88
N ALA A 247 11.59 7.81 -23.26
CA ALA A 247 12.12 6.62 -22.60
C ALA A 247 12.81 7.01 -21.29
N LEU A 248 12.39 6.39 -20.17
CA LEU A 248 13.02 6.57 -18.85
C LEU A 248 14.32 5.80 -18.73
N HIS A 249 14.32 4.55 -19.21
CA HIS A 249 15.46 3.64 -19.15
C HIS A 249 15.66 2.99 -20.51
N ILE A 250 16.91 2.98 -20.98
CA ILE A 250 17.29 2.34 -22.24
C ILE A 250 18.45 1.39 -21.94
N LYS A 251 18.23 0.10 -22.16
CA LYS A 251 19.24 -0.93 -22.02
C LYS A 251 19.53 -1.53 -23.40
N ARG A 252 20.80 -1.49 -23.80
CA ARG A 252 21.28 -2.09 -25.05
C ARG A 252 22.20 -3.25 -24.72
N ASN A 253 21.91 -4.42 -25.23
CA ASN A 253 22.72 -5.62 -25.02
C ASN A 253 22.89 -6.41 -26.34
N GLY A 254 23.99 -6.19 -27.02
CA GLY A 254 24.29 -6.83 -28.30
C GLY A 254 23.25 -6.49 -29.38
N ARG A 255 22.34 -7.44 -29.64
CA ARG A 255 21.23 -7.30 -30.60
C ARG A 255 19.90 -6.88 -29.98
N GLU A 256 19.86 -6.77 -28.68
CA GLU A 256 18.62 -6.53 -27.94
C GLU A 256 18.58 -5.10 -27.38
N LEU A 257 17.46 -4.47 -27.57
CA LEU A 257 17.09 -3.18 -26.97
C LEU A 257 15.88 -3.39 -26.05
N GLU A 258 16.01 -3.00 -24.81
CA GLU A 258 14.91 -2.90 -23.86
C GLU A 258 14.81 -1.45 -23.41
N LEU A 259 13.61 -0.90 -23.42
CA LEU A 259 13.35 0.44 -22.92
C LEU A 259 12.02 0.49 -22.14
N ILE A 260 11.95 1.42 -21.20
CA ILE A 260 10.74 1.74 -20.45
C ILE A 260 10.26 3.11 -20.93
N ALA A 261 9.05 3.14 -21.51
CA ALA A 261 8.37 4.37 -21.88
C ALA A 261 7.50 4.85 -20.72
N ASN A 262 7.47 6.18 -20.49
CA ASN A 262 6.56 6.85 -19.58
C ASN A 262 5.67 7.81 -20.40
N GLY A 263 4.61 7.28 -20.99
CA GLY A 263 3.91 7.93 -22.09
C GLY A 263 4.70 7.81 -23.40
N GLY A 264 4.13 8.20 -24.52
CA GLY A 264 4.82 8.18 -25.82
C GLY A 264 5.20 6.78 -26.32
N GLY A 265 4.63 5.72 -25.76
CA GLY A 265 4.88 4.33 -26.19
C GLY A 265 4.59 4.08 -27.67
N PRO A 266 3.44 4.54 -28.21
CA PRO A 266 3.12 4.38 -29.61
C PRO A 266 4.17 5.01 -30.55
N GLU A 267 4.64 6.22 -30.27
CA GLU A 267 5.66 6.92 -31.04
C GLU A 267 7.00 6.21 -31.01
N ILE A 268 7.37 5.67 -29.85
CA ILE A 268 8.59 4.86 -29.71
C ILE A 268 8.48 3.55 -30.50
N ILE A 269 7.31 2.90 -30.47
CA ILE A 269 7.06 1.66 -31.24
C ILE A 269 7.12 1.93 -32.73
N GLU A 270 6.54 3.02 -33.23
CA GLU A 270 6.63 3.40 -34.65
C GLU A 270 8.07 3.66 -35.07
N LYS A 271 8.82 4.39 -34.26
CA LYS A 271 10.25 4.64 -34.50
C LYS A 271 11.06 3.36 -34.54
N LEU A 272 10.78 2.42 -33.64
CA LEU A 272 11.44 1.10 -33.63
C LEU A 272 11.08 0.28 -34.87
N ARG A 273 9.83 0.29 -35.32
CA ARG A 273 9.39 -0.37 -36.55
C ARG A 273 10.13 0.14 -37.80
N ALA A 274 10.37 1.45 -37.87
CA ALA A 274 11.13 2.06 -38.96
C ALA A 274 12.59 1.59 -39.00
N LEU A 275 13.14 1.11 -37.87
CA LEU A 275 14.49 0.52 -37.80
C LEU A 275 14.54 -0.98 -38.17
N SER A 276 13.40 -1.57 -38.59
CA SER A 276 13.28 -2.94 -39.08
C SER A 276 13.81 -4.00 -38.09
N PRO A 277 13.31 -4.08 -36.85
CA PRO A 277 13.72 -5.12 -35.91
C PRO A 277 13.23 -6.50 -36.36
N GLU A 278 13.94 -7.57 -36.03
CA GLU A 278 13.51 -8.97 -36.23
C GLU A 278 12.29 -9.31 -35.34
N SER A 279 12.25 -8.74 -34.15
CA SER A 279 11.08 -8.83 -33.26
C SER A 279 10.89 -7.55 -32.47
N LEU A 280 9.63 -7.22 -32.21
CA LEU A 280 9.21 -6.06 -31.43
C LEU A 280 8.01 -6.48 -30.55
N SER A 281 8.13 -6.29 -29.25
CA SER A 281 7.07 -6.54 -28.28
C SER A 281 6.90 -5.34 -27.35
N SER A 282 5.69 -5.13 -26.86
CA SER A 282 5.35 -4.13 -25.86
C SER A 282 4.41 -4.75 -24.83
N GLU A 283 4.68 -4.51 -23.56
CA GLU A 283 3.86 -4.95 -22.45
C GLU A 283 3.71 -3.82 -21.42
N ALA A 284 2.56 -3.76 -20.72
CA ALA A 284 2.37 -2.84 -19.61
C ALA A 284 3.30 -3.25 -18.46
N LEU A 285 3.81 -2.26 -17.71
CA LEU A 285 4.54 -2.53 -16.50
C LEU A 285 3.60 -2.95 -15.38
N THR A 286 4.08 -3.85 -14.52
CA THR A 286 3.51 -4.07 -13.19
C THR A 286 3.73 -2.84 -12.30
N LEU A 287 2.93 -2.68 -11.23
CA LEU A 287 3.14 -1.57 -10.28
C LEU A 287 4.52 -1.64 -9.61
N GLU A 288 5.04 -2.84 -9.37
CA GLU A 288 6.40 -3.03 -8.86
C GLU A 288 7.45 -2.54 -9.87
N GLU A 289 7.28 -2.82 -11.16
CA GLU A 289 8.18 -2.33 -12.22
C GLU A 289 8.08 -0.80 -12.38
N VAL A 290 6.88 -0.21 -12.26
CA VAL A 290 6.70 1.25 -12.23
C VAL A 290 7.45 1.86 -11.05
N PHE A 291 7.34 1.28 -9.86
CA PHE A 291 8.09 1.70 -8.68
C PHE A 291 9.60 1.69 -8.91
N VAL A 292 10.13 0.58 -9.45
CA VAL A 292 11.57 0.47 -9.77
C VAL A 292 12.00 1.47 -10.82
N ALA A 293 11.17 1.71 -11.86
CA ALA A 293 11.47 2.67 -12.91
C ALA A 293 11.42 4.14 -12.44
N THR A 294 10.61 4.42 -11.42
CA THR A 294 10.48 5.77 -10.85
C THR A 294 11.65 6.14 -9.94
N LEU A 295 12.23 5.15 -9.23
CA LEU A 295 13.28 5.39 -8.23
C LEU A 295 14.72 5.12 -8.72
N LYS A 296 14.91 4.81 -10.00
CA LYS A 296 16.22 4.68 -10.65
C LYS A 296 16.65 5.98 -11.31
#